data_dfad393ffdf5f65a5bf34ab27f145277
#
_entry.id   dfad393ffdf5f65a5bf34ab27f145277
#
_cell.length_a   1.000
_cell.length_b   1.000
_cell.length_c   1.000
_cell.angle_alpha   90.00
_cell.angle_beta   90.00
_cell.angle_gamma   90.00
#
_symmetry.space_group_name_H-M   'P 1'
#
loop_
_entity.id
_entity.type
_entity.pdbx_description
1 polymer ?
#
loop_
_entity_poly.entity_id
_entity_poly.type
_entity_poly.pdbx_seq_one_letter_code
_entity_poly.pdbx_strand_id
1 'polypeptide(L)'
;MSISADRAARALREQVAEGVLKSGTRLPEERLAASLGVSRNTLREALSQLVAERILVRSPHRGVVVATPGAGDVRDVYRVRLLVEPGVCRDTASHSPDGLAAVRAAVEEGRAAAAAEDWTTVASANQHFHRALVALAGSPRLDGLMELLLAEMRLFFQRMGAPEPFHRPYLDENAAIATLLERDAGAEAADRLRTYLRAAEHQLVEAITALDGDRADHQDGVRDR
;
A
#
# COMPACT_ATOMS: atom_id res chain seq x y z
N MET A 1 5.19 -18.37 15.54
CA MET A 1 5.28 -18.56 14.08
C MET A 1 6.69 -19.01 13.75
N SER A 2 6.89 -19.86 12.72
CA SER A 2 8.25 -20.33 12.39
C SER A 2 8.96 -19.30 11.51
N ILE A 3 10.28 -19.15 11.66
CA ILE A 3 11.13 -18.27 10.82
C ILE A 3 10.91 -18.54 9.32
N SER A 4 10.63 -19.80 8.98
CA SER A 4 10.35 -20.22 7.60
C SER A 4 8.98 -19.72 7.09
N ALA A 5 7.96 -19.64 7.96
CA ALA A 5 6.64 -19.12 7.59
C ALA A 5 6.70 -17.61 7.37
N ASP A 6 7.40 -16.86 8.23
CA ASP A 6 7.61 -15.42 8.05
C ASP A 6 8.36 -15.10 6.76
N ARG A 7 9.39 -15.89 6.42
CA ARG A 7 10.12 -15.73 5.15
C ARG A 7 9.24 -16.01 3.95
N ALA A 8 8.41 -17.05 4.01
CA ALA A 8 7.46 -17.38 2.93
C ALA A 8 6.40 -16.28 2.78
N ALA A 9 5.84 -15.77 3.89
CA ALA A 9 4.87 -14.67 3.86
C ALA A 9 5.49 -13.40 3.26
N ARG A 10 6.72 -13.05 3.65
CA ARG A 10 7.46 -11.91 3.09
C ARG A 10 7.64 -12.06 1.58
N ALA A 11 8.13 -13.20 1.09
CA ALA A 11 8.34 -13.44 -0.33
C ALA A 11 7.04 -13.33 -1.14
N LEU A 12 5.91 -13.81 -0.61
CA LEU A 12 4.61 -13.66 -1.26
C LEU A 12 4.12 -12.22 -1.25
N ARG A 13 4.33 -11.48 -0.15
CA ARG A 13 3.98 -10.06 -0.05
C ARG A 13 4.78 -9.23 -1.06
N GLU A 14 6.07 -9.51 -1.22
CA GLU A 14 6.92 -8.90 -2.24
C GLU A 14 6.39 -9.17 -3.65
N GLN A 15 6.03 -10.42 -3.98
CA GLN A 15 5.43 -10.75 -5.29
C GLN A 15 4.10 -10.02 -5.55
N VAL A 16 3.28 -9.79 -4.53
CA VAL A 16 2.07 -8.95 -4.64
C VAL A 16 2.48 -7.49 -4.85
N ALA A 17 3.42 -6.98 -4.06
CA ALA A 17 3.90 -5.59 -4.15
C ALA A 17 4.51 -5.27 -5.53
N GLU A 18 5.24 -6.22 -6.12
CA GLU A 18 5.85 -6.10 -7.46
C GLU A 18 4.86 -6.35 -8.60
N GLY A 19 3.62 -6.77 -8.30
CA GLY A 19 2.60 -7.05 -9.30
C GLY A 19 2.76 -8.39 -10.03
N VAL A 20 3.65 -9.24 -9.58
CA VAL A 20 3.80 -10.64 -10.07
C VAL A 20 2.53 -11.43 -9.74
N LEU A 21 2.05 -11.32 -8.51
CA LEU A 21 0.76 -11.84 -8.07
C LEU A 21 -0.28 -10.74 -8.12
N LYS A 22 -1.16 -10.79 -9.12
CA LYS A 22 -2.22 -9.79 -9.35
C LYS A 22 -3.46 -10.07 -8.50
N SER A 23 -4.23 -9.04 -8.21
CA SER A 23 -5.56 -9.14 -7.56
C SER A 23 -6.42 -10.22 -8.21
N GLY A 24 -7.07 -11.07 -7.39
CA GLY A 24 -7.89 -12.19 -7.84
C GLY A 24 -7.13 -13.44 -8.29
N THR A 25 -5.78 -13.41 -8.32
CA THR A 25 -4.97 -14.59 -8.66
C THR A 25 -5.16 -15.70 -7.62
N ARG A 26 -5.51 -16.90 -8.08
CA ARG A 26 -5.59 -18.09 -7.23
C ARG A 26 -4.19 -18.60 -6.91
N LEU A 27 -3.96 -18.98 -5.66
CA LEU A 27 -2.70 -19.51 -5.16
C LEU A 27 -2.81 -21.03 -4.92
N PRO A 28 -2.34 -21.90 -5.86
CA PRO A 28 -2.35 -23.34 -5.67
C PRO A 28 -1.30 -23.74 -4.62
N GLU A 29 -1.76 -24.13 -3.40
CA GLU A 29 -0.89 -24.40 -2.25
C GLU A 29 0.25 -25.37 -2.55
N GLU A 30 -0.02 -26.43 -3.32
CA GLU A 30 0.97 -27.46 -3.62
C GLU A 30 2.13 -26.93 -4.48
N ARG A 31 1.81 -26.20 -5.54
CA ARG A 31 2.82 -25.61 -6.44
C ARG A 31 3.60 -24.51 -5.70
N LEU A 32 2.91 -23.74 -4.91
CA LEU A 32 3.49 -22.63 -4.17
C LEU A 32 4.47 -23.12 -3.07
N ALA A 33 4.10 -24.19 -2.34
CA ALA A 33 5.00 -24.82 -1.38
C ALA A 33 6.29 -25.33 -2.04
N ALA A 34 6.16 -25.98 -3.19
CA ALA A 34 7.30 -26.46 -3.96
C ALA A 34 8.19 -25.31 -4.46
N SER A 35 7.63 -24.24 -5.00
CA SER A 35 8.40 -23.09 -5.52
C SER A 35 9.13 -22.31 -4.43
N LEU A 36 8.55 -22.24 -3.22
CA LEU A 36 9.16 -21.57 -2.06
C LEU A 36 10.09 -22.49 -1.25
N GLY A 37 10.16 -23.78 -1.57
CA GLY A 37 10.98 -24.75 -0.86
C GLY A 37 10.56 -24.95 0.61
N VAL A 38 9.26 -24.86 0.92
CA VAL A 38 8.72 -25.00 2.27
C VAL A 38 7.72 -26.15 2.38
N SER A 39 7.48 -26.62 3.61
CA SER A 39 6.43 -27.60 3.86
C SER A 39 5.02 -27.02 3.63
N ARG A 40 4.03 -27.88 3.35
CA ARG A 40 2.62 -27.45 3.22
C ARG A 40 2.11 -26.77 4.51
N ASN A 41 2.53 -27.23 5.68
CA ASN A 41 2.14 -26.61 6.94
C ASN A 41 2.75 -25.21 7.10
N THR A 42 4.04 -25.05 6.80
CA THR A 42 4.74 -23.75 6.79
C THR A 42 4.06 -22.77 5.82
N LEU A 43 3.71 -23.26 4.62
CA LEU A 43 2.97 -22.42 3.67
C LEU A 43 1.60 -21.99 4.22
N ARG A 44 0.85 -22.91 4.83
CA ARG A 44 -0.48 -22.56 5.39
C ARG A 44 -0.39 -21.54 6.52
N GLU A 45 0.65 -21.58 7.34
CA GLU A 45 0.93 -20.54 8.33
C GLU A 45 1.18 -19.19 7.65
N ALA A 46 2.05 -19.15 6.62
CA ALA A 46 2.31 -17.94 5.84
C ALA A 46 1.05 -17.39 5.16
N LEU A 47 0.26 -18.25 4.53
CA LEU A 47 -1.00 -17.84 3.90
C LEU A 47 -2.02 -17.34 4.92
N SER A 48 -2.10 -17.94 6.12
CA SER A 48 -2.99 -17.48 7.17
C SER A 48 -2.59 -16.11 7.70
N GLN A 49 -1.29 -15.82 7.78
CA GLN A 49 -0.76 -14.50 8.09
C GLN A 49 -1.20 -13.47 7.03
N LEU A 50 -0.97 -13.75 5.75
CA LEU A 50 -1.36 -12.84 4.67
C LEU A 50 -2.88 -12.64 4.54
N VAL A 51 -3.67 -13.61 4.97
CA VAL A 51 -5.13 -13.45 5.09
C VAL A 51 -5.48 -12.51 6.25
N ALA A 52 -4.81 -12.62 7.40
CA ALA A 52 -4.98 -11.68 8.52
C ALA A 52 -4.54 -10.25 8.15
N GLU A 53 -3.54 -10.13 7.27
CA GLU A 53 -3.05 -8.88 6.69
C GLU A 53 -3.93 -8.36 5.53
N ARG A 54 -5.06 -9.00 5.21
CA ARG A 54 -5.99 -8.67 4.10
C ARG A 54 -5.35 -8.65 2.69
N ILE A 55 -4.11 -9.12 2.55
CA ILE A 55 -3.43 -9.27 1.25
C ILE A 55 -4.01 -10.46 0.46
N LEU A 56 -4.40 -11.51 1.19
CA LEU A 56 -5.06 -12.69 0.64
C LEU A 56 -6.45 -12.85 1.25
N VAL A 57 -7.33 -13.56 0.54
CA VAL A 57 -8.65 -13.96 1.04
C VAL A 57 -8.88 -15.45 0.81
N ARG A 58 -9.63 -16.09 1.72
CA ARG A 58 -10.14 -17.46 1.51
C ARG A 58 -11.46 -17.39 0.74
N SER A 59 -11.46 -17.92 -0.46
CA SER A 59 -12.67 -17.98 -1.30
C SER A 59 -13.27 -19.40 -1.29
N PRO A 60 -14.57 -19.54 -1.05
CA PRO A 60 -15.24 -20.82 -1.20
C PRO A 60 -14.97 -21.43 -2.58
N HIS A 61 -14.65 -22.71 -2.64
CA HIS A 61 -14.34 -23.47 -3.86
C HIS A 61 -13.10 -23.03 -4.66
N ARG A 62 -12.50 -21.85 -4.37
CA ARG A 62 -11.27 -21.37 -5.06
C ARG A 62 -10.01 -21.46 -4.18
N GLY A 63 -10.16 -21.73 -2.87
CA GLY A 63 -9.04 -21.76 -1.93
C GLY A 63 -8.53 -20.36 -1.58
N VAL A 64 -7.22 -20.17 -1.52
CA VAL A 64 -6.61 -18.86 -1.23
C VAL A 64 -6.40 -18.09 -2.53
N VAL A 65 -6.82 -16.83 -2.54
CA VAL A 65 -6.64 -15.91 -3.68
C VAL A 65 -6.09 -14.57 -3.21
N VAL A 66 -5.39 -13.87 -4.08
CA VAL A 66 -4.98 -12.47 -3.82
C VAL A 66 -6.22 -11.60 -3.70
N ALA A 67 -6.27 -10.76 -2.68
CA ALA A 67 -7.42 -9.90 -2.44
C ALA A 67 -7.71 -8.97 -3.61
N THR A 68 -8.97 -8.64 -3.79
CA THR A 68 -9.45 -7.65 -4.76
C THR A 68 -10.23 -6.61 -3.96
N PRO A 69 -9.51 -5.67 -3.29
CA PRO A 69 -10.17 -4.74 -2.39
C PRO A 69 -11.05 -3.76 -3.16
N GLY A 70 -12.19 -3.40 -2.56
CA GLY A 70 -13.19 -2.48 -3.11
C GLY A 70 -13.08 -1.06 -2.53
N ALA A 71 -14.01 -0.19 -2.92
CA ALA A 71 -14.08 1.19 -2.46
C ALA A 71 -14.27 1.31 -0.92
N GLY A 72 -14.92 0.32 -0.29
CA GLY A 72 -15.05 0.25 1.18
C GLY A 72 -13.72 0.07 1.89
N ASP A 73 -12.86 -0.80 1.35
CA ASP A 73 -11.51 -1.05 1.88
C ASP A 73 -10.62 0.19 1.75
N VAL A 74 -10.71 0.92 0.63
CA VAL A 74 -10.02 2.21 0.46
C VAL A 74 -10.38 3.19 1.57
N ARG A 75 -11.69 3.39 1.82
CA ARG A 75 -12.16 4.30 2.88
C ARG A 75 -11.66 3.90 4.26
N ASP A 76 -11.61 2.60 4.55
CA ASP A 76 -11.15 2.10 5.86
C ASP A 76 -9.64 2.34 6.04
N VAL A 77 -8.83 2.00 5.05
CA VAL A 77 -7.37 2.27 5.03
C VAL A 77 -7.10 3.76 5.21
N TYR A 78 -7.76 4.62 4.43
CA TYR A 78 -7.53 6.08 4.52
C TYR A 78 -8.03 6.67 5.84
N ARG A 79 -9.08 6.10 6.45
CA ARG A 79 -9.51 6.51 7.80
C ARG A 79 -8.40 6.30 8.83
N VAL A 80 -7.72 5.14 8.79
CA VAL A 80 -6.60 4.87 9.70
C VAL A 80 -5.44 5.83 9.42
N ARG A 81 -5.08 6.03 8.16
CA ARG A 81 -4.02 6.96 7.73
C ARG A 81 -4.29 8.39 8.20
N LEU A 82 -5.52 8.87 8.05
CA LEU A 82 -5.93 10.21 8.50
C LEU A 82 -5.87 10.41 10.01
N LEU A 83 -5.96 9.34 10.80
CA LEU A 83 -5.80 9.38 12.24
C LEU A 83 -4.33 9.34 12.67
N VAL A 84 -3.49 8.57 11.98
CA VAL A 84 -2.10 8.30 12.36
C VAL A 84 -1.14 9.34 11.77
N GLU A 85 -1.08 9.46 10.46
CA GLU A 85 -0.03 10.20 9.76
C GLU A 85 0.01 11.71 10.12
N PRO A 86 -1.13 12.45 10.16
CA PRO A 86 -1.11 13.85 10.59
C PRO A 86 -0.75 14.02 12.07
N GLY A 87 -1.01 13.00 12.90
CA GLY A 87 -0.59 12.99 14.31
C GLY A 87 0.93 12.95 14.42
N VAL A 88 1.57 12.11 13.66
CA VAL A 88 3.05 12.00 13.58
C VAL A 88 3.65 13.32 13.09
N CYS A 89 3.10 13.94 12.03
CA CYS A 89 3.61 15.23 11.56
C CYS A 89 3.60 16.31 12.67
N ARG A 90 2.61 16.32 13.56
CA ARG A 90 2.49 17.31 14.64
C ARG A 90 3.45 17.10 15.80
N ASP A 91 3.87 15.85 16.03
CA ASP A 91 4.77 15.50 17.13
C ASP A 91 6.25 15.69 16.73
N THR A 92 6.60 16.93 16.37
CA THR A 92 7.96 17.25 15.89
C THR A 92 9.05 16.99 16.91
N ALA A 93 8.70 16.93 18.20
CA ALA A 93 9.65 16.60 19.27
C ALA A 93 10.20 15.17 19.17
N SER A 94 9.50 14.26 18.49
CA SER A 94 9.95 12.88 18.24
C SER A 94 10.80 12.74 16.98
N HIS A 95 10.87 13.77 16.13
CA HIS A 95 11.53 13.67 14.82
C HIS A 95 13.04 13.71 14.95
N SER A 96 13.70 12.63 14.54
CA SER A 96 15.16 12.58 14.47
C SER A 96 15.68 13.15 13.14
N PRO A 97 16.91 13.72 13.11
CA PRO A 97 17.52 14.17 11.86
C PRO A 97 17.63 13.07 10.82
N ASP A 98 17.96 11.84 11.22
CA ASP A 98 18.05 10.69 10.31
C ASP A 98 16.66 10.29 9.75
N GLY A 99 15.62 10.40 10.58
CA GLY A 99 14.23 10.18 10.15
C GLY A 99 13.79 11.21 9.12
N LEU A 100 14.07 12.50 9.35
CA LEU A 100 13.78 13.56 8.37
C LEU A 100 14.58 13.36 7.07
N ALA A 101 15.84 12.93 7.15
CA ALA A 101 16.64 12.60 5.98
C ALA A 101 16.03 11.41 5.19
N ALA A 102 15.46 10.41 5.86
CA ALA A 102 14.77 9.30 5.20
C ALA A 102 13.50 9.76 4.46
N VAL A 103 12.71 10.68 5.06
CA VAL A 103 11.56 11.30 4.37
C VAL A 103 12.02 12.05 3.12
N ARG A 104 13.09 12.84 3.22
CA ARG A 104 13.66 13.57 2.09
C ARG A 104 14.16 12.62 1.00
N ALA A 105 14.86 11.54 1.36
CA ALA A 105 15.36 10.56 0.41
C ALA A 105 14.22 9.93 -0.42
N ALA A 106 13.10 9.62 0.19
CA ALA A 106 11.93 9.10 -0.53
C ALA A 106 11.32 10.13 -1.51
N VAL A 107 11.34 11.43 -1.17
CA VAL A 107 10.93 12.49 -2.09
C VAL A 107 11.86 12.57 -3.30
N GLU A 108 13.17 12.54 -3.09
CA GLU A 108 14.14 12.60 -4.17
C GLU A 108 14.11 11.35 -5.07
N GLU A 109 13.87 10.16 -4.48
CA GLU A 109 13.62 8.93 -5.23
C GLU A 109 12.42 9.10 -6.19
N GLY A 110 11.30 9.63 -5.70
CA GLY A 110 10.11 9.86 -6.51
C GLY A 110 10.34 10.88 -7.63
N ARG A 111 11.09 11.95 -7.37
CA ARG A 111 11.45 12.96 -8.38
C ARG A 111 12.36 12.40 -9.46
N ALA A 112 13.39 11.64 -9.06
CA ALA A 112 14.32 11.01 -10.00
C ALA A 112 13.58 10.00 -10.90
N ALA A 113 12.70 9.19 -10.33
CA ALA A 113 11.88 8.24 -11.06
C ALA A 113 10.92 8.95 -12.04
N ALA A 114 10.27 10.05 -11.62
CA ALA A 114 9.40 10.83 -12.49
C ALA A 114 10.14 11.48 -13.67
N ALA A 115 11.36 11.96 -13.44
CA ALA A 115 12.23 12.49 -14.51
C ALA A 115 12.65 11.39 -15.52
N ALA A 116 12.69 10.13 -15.10
CA ALA A 116 12.95 8.97 -15.94
C ALA A 116 11.66 8.34 -16.52
N GLU A 117 10.49 8.93 -16.27
CA GLU A 117 9.16 8.41 -16.64
C GLU A 117 8.86 7.01 -16.07
N ASP A 118 9.55 6.58 -15.02
CA ASP A 118 9.33 5.31 -14.31
C ASP A 118 8.25 5.47 -13.23
N TRP A 119 7.00 5.42 -13.65
CA TRP A 119 5.83 5.58 -12.78
C TRP A 119 5.62 4.43 -11.81
N THR A 120 6.21 3.28 -12.06
CA THR A 120 6.21 2.15 -11.12
C THR A 120 7.09 2.48 -9.91
N THR A 121 8.28 3.00 -10.16
CA THR A 121 9.19 3.47 -9.10
C THR A 121 8.61 4.70 -8.38
N VAL A 122 7.95 5.64 -9.08
CA VAL A 122 7.22 6.75 -8.44
C VAL A 122 6.18 6.24 -7.43
N ALA A 123 5.40 5.24 -7.81
CA ALA A 123 4.41 4.64 -6.91
C ALA A 123 5.07 3.99 -5.67
N SER A 124 6.24 3.38 -5.83
CA SER A 124 7.01 2.81 -4.73
C SER A 124 7.61 3.88 -3.82
N ALA A 125 8.20 4.93 -4.39
CA ALA A 125 8.73 6.08 -3.66
C ALA A 125 7.65 6.80 -2.84
N ASN A 126 6.43 6.89 -3.38
CA ASN A 126 5.29 7.43 -2.62
C ASN A 126 4.99 6.58 -1.37
N GLN A 127 5.06 5.26 -1.47
CA GLN A 127 4.92 4.38 -0.30
C GLN A 127 6.10 4.54 0.67
N HIS A 128 7.34 4.68 0.16
CA HIS A 128 8.51 4.94 0.99
C HIS A 128 8.39 6.25 1.76
N PHE A 129 7.84 7.30 1.14
CA PHE A 129 7.56 8.56 1.82
C PHE A 129 6.63 8.39 3.03
N HIS A 130 5.47 7.73 2.86
CA HIS A 130 4.54 7.52 3.96
C HIS A 130 5.10 6.60 5.05
N ARG A 131 5.87 5.58 4.68
CA ARG A 131 6.60 4.72 5.63
C ARG A 131 7.60 5.53 6.46
N ALA A 132 8.46 6.30 5.80
CA ALA A 132 9.46 7.13 6.46
C ALA A 132 8.80 8.19 7.36
N LEU A 133 7.69 8.78 6.93
CA LEU A 133 6.93 9.74 7.71
C LEU A 133 6.40 9.12 9.00
N VAL A 134 5.79 7.93 8.96
CA VAL A 134 5.28 7.28 10.18
C VAL A 134 6.42 6.83 11.08
N ALA A 135 7.56 6.41 10.53
CA ALA A 135 8.74 6.02 11.29
C ALA A 135 9.33 7.16 12.14
N LEU A 136 9.02 8.44 11.83
CA LEU A 136 9.38 9.59 12.68
C LEU A 136 8.85 9.48 14.11
N ALA A 137 7.75 8.77 14.31
CA ALA A 137 7.20 8.52 15.64
C ALA A 137 8.05 7.59 16.52
N GLY A 138 9.06 6.90 15.96
CA GLY A 138 9.91 5.95 16.68
C GLY A 138 9.14 4.77 17.30
N SER A 139 7.98 4.41 16.73
CA SER A 139 7.08 3.40 17.27
C SER A 139 7.03 2.14 16.39
N PRO A 140 7.67 1.02 16.79
CA PRO A 140 7.61 -0.22 16.02
C PRO A 140 6.18 -0.75 15.77
N ARG A 141 5.21 -0.36 16.61
CA ARG A 141 3.80 -0.71 16.41
C ARG A 141 3.17 0.08 15.27
N LEU A 142 3.48 1.38 15.17
CA LEU A 142 3.01 2.21 14.05
C LEU A 142 3.69 1.80 12.75
N ASP A 143 4.98 1.45 12.79
CA ASP A 143 5.70 0.92 11.62
C ASP A 143 5.03 -0.36 11.10
N GLY A 144 4.74 -1.32 11.99
CA GLY A 144 4.04 -2.55 11.62
C GLY A 144 2.63 -2.31 11.07
N LEU A 145 1.87 -1.38 11.65
CA LEU A 145 0.57 -0.98 11.16
C LEU A 145 0.69 -0.38 9.75
N MET A 146 1.64 0.54 9.54
CA MET A 146 1.83 1.20 8.26
C MET A 146 2.23 0.22 7.14
N GLU A 147 3.09 -0.76 7.45
CA GLU A 147 3.44 -1.83 6.49
C GLU A 147 2.20 -2.60 5.99
N LEU A 148 1.26 -2.92 6.88
CA LEU A 148 0.00 -3.58 6.50
C LEU A 148 -0.84 -2.70 5.58
N LEU A 149 -1.03 -1.42 5.94
CA LEU A 149 -1.82 -0.48 5.14
C LEU A 149 -1.20 -0.25 3.75
N LEU A 150 0.12 -0.10 3.67
CA LEU A 150 0.83 0.08 2.39
C LEU A 150 0.73 -1.15 1.50
N ALA A 151 0.77 -2.36 2.06
CA ALA A 151 0.57 -3.58 1.31
C ALA A 151 -0.84 -3.68 0.71
N GLU A 152 -1.89 -3.32 1.48
CA GLU A 152 -3.27 -3.23 0.97
C GLU A 152 -3.38 -2.15 -0.13
N MET A 153 -2.74 -0.99 0.08
CA MET A 153 -2.74 0.10 -0.92
C MET A 153 -2.12 -0.31 -2.26
N ARG A 154 -1.10 -1.17 -2.23
CA ARG A 154 -0.52 -1.68 -3.47
C ARG A 154 -1.55 -2.41 -4.34
N LEU A 155 -2.47 -3.15 -3.71
CA LEU A 155 -3.56 -3.82 -4.43
C LEU A 155 -4.53 -2.82 -5.06
N PHE A 156 -4.81 -1.68 -4.42
CA PHE A 156 -5.62 -0.61 -5.03
C PHE A 156 -4.97 -0.06 -6.29
N PHE A 157 -3.68 0.27 -6.23
CA PHE A 157 -2.93 0.79 -7.38
C PHE A 157 -2.83 -0.22 -8.52
N GLN A 158 -2.64 -1.50 -8.23
CA GLN A 158 -2.66 -2.55 -9.26
C GLN A 158 -3.99 -2.63 -10.01
N ARG A 159 -5.11 -2.33 -9.35
CA ARG A 159 -6.42 -2.31 -9.99
C ARG A 159 -6.59 -1.15 -10.96
N MET A 160 -5.98 0.00 -10.70
CA MET A 160 -6.09 1.20 -11.53
C MET A 160 -5.35 1.10 -12.86
N GLY A 161 -4.33 0.26 -12.97
CA GLY A 161 -3.59 -0.03 -14.20
C GLY A 161 -2.58 1.03 -14.63
N ALA A 162 -2.92 2.33 -14.54
CA ALA A 162 -2.03 3.43 -14.91
C ALA A 162 -1.64 4.25 -13.67
N PRO A 163 -0.39 4.16 -13.17
CA PRO A 163 0.01 4.84 -11.93
C PRO A 163 0.22 6.35 -12.10
N GLU A 164 0.61 6.83 -13.27
CA GLU A 164 0.97 8.23 -13.52
C GLU A 164 -0.12 9.23 -13.13
N PRO A 165 -1.37 9.15 -13.64
CA PRO A 165 -2.39 10.16 -13.35
C PRO A 165 -2.70 10.28 -11.86
N PHE A 166 -2.54 9.17 -11.13
CA PHE A 166 -2.72 9.17 -9.68
C PHE A 166 -1.53 9.78 -8.95
N HIS A 167 -0.30 9.36 -9.23
CA HIS A 167 0.86 9.73 -8.42
C HIS A 167 1.48 11.10 -8.76
N ARG A 168 1.31 11.57 -9.99
CA ARG A 168 1.90 12.84 -10.44
C ARG A 168 1.58 14.05 -9.54
N PRO A 169 0.32 14.31 -9.12
CA PRO A 169 0.02 15.45 -8.25
C PRO A 169 0.67 15.38 -6.87
N TYR A 170 0.96 14.17 -6.39
CA TYR A 170 1.47 13.95 -5.04
C TYR A 170 2.99 14.08 -4.90
N LEU A 171 3.75 14.15 -6.00
CA LEU A 171 5.19 14.41 -5.96
C LEU A 171 5.51 15.77 -5.29
N ASP A 172 4.80 16.83 -5.69
CA ASP A 172 5.00 18.16 -5.13
C ASP A 172 4.42 18.27 -3.72
N GLU A 173 3.31 17.57 -3.43
CA GLU A 173 2.75 17.51 -2.09
C GLU A 173 3.71 16.86 -1.09
N ASN A 174 4.31 15.71 -1.44
CA ASN A 174 5.30 15.03 -0.60
C ASN A 174 6.52 15.92 -0.34
N ALA A 175 7.01 16.64 -1.37
CA ALA A 175 8.13 17.55 -1.23
C ALA A 175 7.81 18.76 -0.33
N ALA A 176 6.60 19.31 -0.45
CA ALA A 176 6.15 20.43 0.40
C ALA A 176 6.00 19.99 1.86
N ILE A 177 5.44 18.80 2.11
CA ILE A 177 5.30 18.25 3.47
C ILE A 177 6.69 18.00 4.08
N ALA A 178 7.62 17.37 3.35
CA ALA A 178 8.99 17.15 3.82
C ALA A 178 9.68 18.48 4.20
N THR A 179 9.52 19.51 3.38
CA THR A 179 10.09 20.85 3.66
C THR A 179 9.49 21.50 4.92
N LEU A 180 8.20 21.32 5.15
CA LEU A 180 7.55 21.83 6.38
C LEU A 180 8.08 21.09 7.62
N LEU A 181 8.24 19.76 7.56
CA LEU A 181 8.80 18.98 8.66
C LEU A 181 10.25 19.40 9.01
N GLU A 182 11.09 19.65 7.99
CA GLU A 182 12.47 20.13 8.18
C GLU A 182 12.54 21.53 8.82
N ARG A 183 11.47 22.34 8.70
CA ARG A 183 11.34 23.66 9.30
C ARG A 183 10.65 23.66 10.66
N ASP A 184 10.42 22.46 11.22
CA ASP A 184 9.66 22.30 12.48
C ASP A 184 8.22 22.82 12.40
N ALA A 185 7.64 22.92 11.18
CA ALA A 185 6.28 23.38 10.93
C ALA A 185 5.28 22.21 10.92
N GLY A 186 5.31 21.37 11.94
CA GLY A 186 4.55 20.11 12.01
C GLY A 186 3.04 20.28 11.91
N ALA A 187 2.47 21.37 12.45
CA ALA A 187 1.05 21.66 12.35
C ALA A 187 0.62 21.92 10.89
N GLU A 188 1.40 22.70 10.15
CA GLU A 188 1.15 22.99 8.72
C GLU A 188 1.33 21.74 7.87
N ALA A 189 2.37 20.94 8.14
CA ALA A 189 2.61 19.65 7.49
C ALA A 189 1.41 18.70 7.70
N ALA A 190 0.89 18.61 8.92
CA ALA A 190 -0.26 17.77 9.25
C ALA A 190 -1.54 18.20 8.52
N ASP A 191 -1.81 19.51 8.41
CA ASP A 191 -3.01 20.02 7.76
C ASP A 191 -2.92 19.84 6.22
N ARG A 192 -1.72 20.04 5.65
CA ARG A 192 -1.45 19.74 4.24
C ARG A 192 -1.62 18.25 3.92
N LEU A 193 -1.03 17.39 4.75
CA LEU A 193 -1.16 15.94 4.58
C LEU A 193 -2.61 15.46 4.72
N ARG A 194 -3.38 16.05 5.62
CA ARG A 194 -4.81 15.72 5.75
C ARG A 194 -5.59 16.05 4.47
N THR A 195 -5.32 17.20 3.87
CA THR A 195 -5.94 17.59 2.58
C THR A 195 -5.53 16.64 1.46
N TYR A 196 -4.24 16.34 1.37
CA TYR A 196 -3.69 15.35 0.45
C TYR A 196 -4.39 13.98 0.60
N LEU A 197 -4.44 13.41 1.81
CA LEU A 197 -5.01 12.09 2.05
C LEU A 197 -6.50 12.01 1.68
N ARG A 198 -7.28 13.08 1.93
CA ARG A 198 -8.69 13.15 1.53
C ARG A 198 -8.86 13.19 0.02
N ALA A 199 -8.03 13.96 -0.68
CA ALA A 199 -8.05 14.01 -2.14
C ALA A 199 -7.68 12.66 -2.76
N ALA A 200 -6.66 11.99 -2.23
CA ALA A 200 -6.23 10.67 -2.68
C ALA A 200 -7.28 9.57 -2.40
N GLU A 201 -7.93 9.60 -1.23
CA GLU A 201 -9.06 8.73 -0.91
C GLU A 201 -10.18 8.87 -1.94
N HIS A 202 -10.61 10.10 -2.19
CA HIS A 202 -11.71 10.39 -3.13
C HIS A 202 -11.38 9.87 -4.54
N GLN A 203 -10.19 10.19 -5.04
CA GLN A 203 -9.72 9.76 -6.36
C GLN A 203 -9.68 8.23 -6.50
N LEU A 204 -9.18 7.52 -5.47
CA LEU A 204 -9.15 6.06 -5.47
C LEU A 204 -10.54 5.44 -5.40
N VAL A 205 -11.42 5.97 -4.55
CA VAL A 205 -12.81 5.50 -4.41
C VAL A 205 -13.55 5.63 -5.74
N GLU A 206 -13.43 6.77 -6.42
CA GLU A 206 -14.05 6.99 -7.73
C GLU A 206 -13.51 6.00 -8.77
N ALA A 207 -12.18 5.85 -8.88
CA ALA A 207 -11.56 4.95 -9.84
C ALA A 207 -11.97 3.49 -9.61
N ILE A 208 -11.98 3.02 -8.36
CA ILE A 208 -12.35 1.63 -8.04
C ILE A 208 -13.84 1.39 -8.25
N THR A 209 -14.70 2.36 -7.92
CA THR A 209 -16.15 2.26 -8.14
C THR A 209 -16.46 2.16 -9.63
N ALA A 210 -15.81 2.93 -10.49
CA ALA A 210 -15.95 2.85 -11.94
C ALA A 210 -15.55 1.46 -12.46
N LEU A 211 -14.40 0.94 -12.02
CA LEU A 211 -13.92 -0.41 -12.39
C LEU A 211 -14.86 -1.55 -11.94
N ASP A 212 -15.55 -1.39 -10.82
CA ASP A 212 -16.51 -2.39 -10.32
C ASP A 212 -17.82 -2.32 -11.10
N GLY A 213 -18.28 -1.12 -11.52
CA GLY A 213 -19.44 -0.92 -12.39
C GLY A 213 -19.26 -1.59 -13.75
N ASP A 214 -18.14 -1.33 -14.42
CA ASP A 214 -17.83 -1.93 -15.74
C ASP A 214 -17.80 -3.47 -15.71
N ARG A 215 -17.39 -4.06 -14.59
CA ARG A 215 -17.38 -5.52 -14.42
C ARG A 215 -18.77 -6.11 -14.20
N ALA A 216 -19.66 -5.43 -13.53
CA ALA A 216 -21.04 -5.85 -13.32
C ALA A 216 -21.79 -5.89 -14.66
N ASP A 217 -21.67 -4.84 -15.47
CA ASP A 217 -22.32 -4.73 -16.78
C ASP A 217 -21.84 -5.82 -17.77
N HIS A 218 -20.55 -6.17 -17.74
CA HIS A 218 -20.00 -7.24 -18.57
C HIS A 218 -20.46 -8.65 -18.17
N GLN A 219 -20.75 -8.88 -16.87
CA GLN A 219 -21.24 -10.19 -16.40
C GLN A 219 -22.71 -10.42 -16.70
N ASP A 220 -23.53 -9.37 -16.70
CA ASP A 220 -24.94 -9.47 -17.06
C ASP A 220 -25.13 -9.63 -18.59
N GLY A 221 -24.30 -8.97 -19.41
CA GLY A 221 -24.35 -9.13 -20.88
C GLY A 221 -23.92 -10.49 -21.41
N VAL A 222 -23.25 -11.33 -20.61
CA VAL A 222 -22.85 -12.70 -20.95
C VAL A 222 -23.90 -13.74 -20.54
N ARG A 223 -24.80 -13.41 -19.60
CA ARG A 223 -25.92 -14.31 -19.17
C ARG A 223 -27.11 -14.27 -20.09
N ASP A 224 -27.23 -13.26 -20.95
CA ASP A 224 -28.36 -13.06 -21.88
C ASP A 224 -28.02 -13.54 -23.33
N ARG A 225 -26.95 -14.27 -23.51
CA ARG A 225 -26.58 -14.91 -24.81
C ARG A 225 -26.44 -16.42 -24.61
#